data_704c4836f401332c3946a9801f5d000a
#
_entry.id   704c4836f401332c3946a9801f5d000a
#
_cell.length_a   1.000
_cell.length_b   1.000
_cell.length_c   1.000
_cell.angle_alpha   90.00
_cell.angle_beta   90.00
_cell.angle_gamma   90.00
#
_symmetry.space_group_name_H-M   'P 1'
#
loop_
_entity.id
_entity.type
_entity.pdbx_description
1 polymer ?
#
loop_
_entity_poly.entity_id
_entity_poly.type
_entity_poly.pdbx_seq_one_letter_code
_entity_poly.pdbx_strand_id
1 'polypeptide(L)'
;MSSAPGTRPRPRRRVLDDSAPPRFFVSDLDGAPRWVGGLLAGLQAALLSLLVVVLPSVAAYVATSSAPAASGVPWTHAVSVATGLWLLAHGVPMTLAPGVTLVPLGLTALALFGCYASARRSGYATRSALGAGVAAYTGVVLVAGLATGVPLLHIGAGVLGAVVLSAVGLGTGLLRRPEAPRLRDVLEPVRTRLPEPVAHGVAAGTTALATLVLGATLLAALWVVTGRTAVAEVVRGLDLDPVGGAVLALGELAYVPTLVLWALSWLVGPGFAVGTGTSFGIAEVDAGALPAVPLLGALPAPDVTGGVLLAAPVVTVLAGAVTAVVLRRRLVTQRARDPFVAGATAAATAGLGAVLLAALARGGIGPGRMADLGPDPLPVGLAVAAGVALGGLVVLLPGDRHVRAAVASAFRRSRDAVTARPPAPDGAAARDG
;
A
#
# COMPACT_ATOMS: atom_id res chain seq x y z
N MET A 1 -12.86 -2.27 74.40
CA MET A 1 -12.14 -1.64 73.21
C MET A 1 -12.99 -1.89 71.98
N SER A 2 -13.81 -0.88 71.60
CA SER A 2 -14.82 -0.99 70.55
C SER A 2 -14.23 -0.41 69.26
N SER A 3 -14.13 -1.24 68.21
CA SER A 3 -13.63 -0.86 66.88
C SER A 3 -14.76 -0.19 66.11
N ALA A 4 -14.60 1.06 65.73
CA ALA A 4 -15.51 1.80 64.86
C ALA A 4 -15.49 1.25 63.43
N PRO A 5 -16.64 1.15 62.71
CA PRO A 5 -16.69 0.71 61.34
C PRO A 5 -16.23 1.83 60.39
N GLY A 6 -15.28 1.51 59.52
CA GLY A 6 -14.72 2.40 58.50
C GLY A 6 -15.76 2.86 57.48
N THR A 7 -15.96 4.15 57.41
CA THR A 7 -16.79 4.84 56.40
C THR A 7 -16.16 4.70 55.01
N ARG A 8 -16.82 3.94 54.11
CA ARG A 8 -16.49 3.90 52.67
C ARG A 8 -16.69 5.30 52.07
N PRO A 9 -15.73 5.85 51.28
CA PRO A 9 -15.90 7.14 50.63
C PRO A 9 -17.02 7.03 49.58
N ARG A 10 -18.05 7.88 49.71
CA ARG A 10 -19.11 8.02 48.71
C ARG A 10 -18.51 8.51 47.40
N PRO A 11 -18.92 7.94 46.24
CA PRO A 11 -18.49 8.43 44.95
C PRO A 11 -18.95 9.88 44.81
N ARG A 12 -17.98 10.80 44.58
CA ARG A 12 -18.24 12.19 44.24
C ARG A 12 -19.11 12.22 42.99
N ARG A 13 -20.37 12.60 43.14
CA ARG A 13 -21.26 12.97 42.04
C ARG A 13 -20.56 14.14 41.33
N ARG A 14 -20.07 13.93 40.09
CA ARG A 14 -19.62 15.00 39.24
C ARG A 14 -20.85 15.90 39.02
N VAL A 15 -20.84 17.07 39.63
CA VAL A 15 -21.76 18.15 39.29
C VAL A 15 -21.38 18.51 37.84
N LEU A 16 -22.28 18.29 36.90
CA LEU A 16 -22.14 18.81 35.54
C LEU A 16 -22.12 20.31 35.68
N ASP A 17 -21.00 20.90 35.30
CA ASP A 17 -20.80 22.34 35.32
C ASP A 17 -21.71 22.92 34.21
N ASP A 18 -22.83 23.55 34.60
CA ASP A 18 -23.77 24.21 33.71
C ASP A 18 -23.20 25.48 33.08
N SER A 19 -21.94 25.80 33.32
CA SER A 19 -21.18 26.93 32.75
C SER A 19 -20.43 26.60 31.46
N ALA A 20 -20.77 25.50 30.76
CA ALA A 20 -20.22 25.25 29.42
C ALA A 20 -20.62 26.43 28.49
N PRO A 21 -19.66 27.09 27.83
CA PRO A 21 -19.99 28.23 26.95
C PRO A 21 -21.00 27.77 25.90
N PRO A 22 -21.99 28.62 25.55
CA PRO A 22 -22.99 28.29 24.54
C PRO A 22 -22.29 27.83 23.28
N ARG A 23 -22.59 26.61 22.81
CA ARG A 23 -22.09 26.10 21.54
C ARG A 23 -22.70 26.99 20.45
N PHE A 24 -21.90 27.84 19.80
CA PHE A 24 -22.32 28.74 18.75
C PHE A 24 -22.90 28.02 17.50
N PHE A 25 -22.70 26.70 17.42
CA PHE A 25 -23.31 25.86 16.38
C PHE A 25 -23.97 24.65 17.07
N VAL A 26 -25.25 24.79 17.38
CA VAL A 26 -26.13 23.64 17.61
C VAL A 26 -26.37 23.03 16.24
N SER A 27 -25.88 21.84 16.01
CA SER A 27 -26.17 21.12 14.77
C SER A 27 -27.65 20.70 14.80
N ASP A 28 -28.42 21.02 13.76
CA ASP A 28 -29.80 20.51 13.57
C ASP A 28 -29.87 18.97 13.54
N LEU A 29 -28.70 18.31 13.57
CA LEU A 29 -28.54 16.87 13.67
C LEU A 29 -28.49 16.35 15.12
N ASP A 30 -28.52 17.23 16.14
CA ASP A 30 -28.61 16.84 17.54
C ASP A 30 -30.00 16.20 17.77
N GLY A 31 -30.03 14.86 17.83
CA GLY A 31 -31.24 14.05 17.89
C GLY A 31 -31.53 13.19 16.67
N ALA A 32 -30.80 13.40 15.55
CA ALA A 32 -30.95 12.55 14.38
C ALA A 32 -30.42 11.11 14.64
N PRO A 33 -30.99 10.10 13.97
CA PRO A 33 -30.48 8.73 14.06
C PRO A 33 -28.98 8.68 13.68
N ARG A 34 -28.21 7.90 14.44
CA ARG A 34 -26.75 7.82 14.29
C ARG A 34 -26.23 7.45 12.89
N TRP A 35 -27.05 6.75 12.10
CA TRP A 35 -26.73 6.41 10.69
C TRP A 35 -26.70 7.63 9.77
N VAL A 36 -27.46 8.70 10.07
CA VAL A 36 -27.53 9.94 9.27
C VAL A 36 -26.14 10.61 9.19
N GLY A 37 -25.45 10.70 10.34
CA GLY A 37 -24.09 11.25 10.37
C GLY A 37 -23.11 10.46 9.51
N GLY A 38 -23.27 9.12 9.46
CA GLY A 38 -22.48 8.25 8.59
C GLY A 38 -22.80 8.48 7.10
N LEU A 39 -24.09 8.56 6.75
CA LEU A 39 -24.55 8.83 5.39
C LEU A 39 -23.97 10.15 4.88
N LEU A 40 -24.10 11.22 5.66
CA LEU A 40 -23.56 12.54 5.30
C LEU A 40 -22.02 12.51 5.16
N ALA A 41 -21.33 11.79 6.02
CA ALA A 41 -19.87 11.62 5.91
C ALA A 41 -19.47 10.92 4.61
N GLY A 42 -20.22 9.87 4.20
CA GLY A 42 -20.00 9.16 2.94
C GLY A 42 -20.29 10.04 1.71
N LEU A 43 -21.43 10.74 1.69
CA LEU A 43 -21.77 11.68 0.61
C LEU A 43 -20.74 12.81 0.51
N GLN A 44 -20.39 13.43 1.62
CA GLN A 44 -19.38 14.50 1.67
C GLN A 44 -18.03 14.02 1.13
N ALA A 45 -17.57 12.83 1.53
CA ALA A 45 -16.32 12.28 1.06
C ALA A 45 -16.32 12.03 -0.46
N ALA A 46 -17.41 11.43 -1.00
CA ALA A 46 -17.57 11.18 -2.41
C ALA A 46 -17.58 12.47 -3.23
N LEU A 47 -18.41 13.43 -2.82
CA LEU A 47 -18.53 14.72 -3.53
C LEU A 47 -17.24 15.53 -3.46
N LEU A 48 -16.57 15.62 -2.31
CA LEU A 48 -15.31 16.36 -2.20
C LEU A 48 -14.21 15.73 -3.05
N SER A 49 -14.08 14.39 -3.05
CA SER A 49 -13.08 13.72 -3.87
C SER A 49 -13.36 13.86 -5.37
N LEU A 50 -14.62 13.87 -5.79
CA LEU A 50 -15.02 14.13 -7.17
C LEU A 50 -14.72 15.59 -7.56
N LEU A 51 -15.08 16.57 -6.72
CA LEU A 51 -14.85 17.99 -6.97
C LEU A 51 -13.38 18.33 -7.15
N VAL A 52 -12.47 17.69 -6.40
CA VAL A 52 -11.02 17.89 -6.57
C VAL A 52 -10.55 17.54 -7.98
N VAL A 53 -11.23 16.65 -8.69
CA VAL A 53 -10.91 16.31 -10.08
C VAL A 53 -11.70 17.19 -11.07
N VAL A 54 -12.98 17.43 -10.81
CA VAL A 54 -13.86 18.20 -11.71
C VAL A 54 -13.43 19.66 -11.80
N LEU A 55 -13.09 20.30 -10.67
CA LEU A 55 -12.78 21.74 -10.67
C LEU A 55 -11.56 22.09 -11.52
N PRO A 56 -10.40 21.40 -11.40
CA PRO A 56 -9.25 21.65 -12.29
C PRO A 56 -9.55 21.34 -13.76
N SER A 57 -10.34 20.29 -14.03
CA SER A 57 -10.70 19.93 -15.40
C SER A 57 -11.58 20.99 -16.08
N VAL A 58 -12.55 21.55 -15.35
CA VAL A 58 -13.38 22.65 -15.84
C VAL A 58 -12.55 23.94 -15.98
N ALA A 59 -11.64 24.22 -15.02
CA ALA A 59 -10.75 25.38 -15.12
C ALA A 59 -9.85 25.29 -16.37
N ALA A 60 -9.27 24.09 -16.65
CA ALA A 60 -8.49 23.85 -17.87
C ALA A 60 -9.34 24.06 -19.13
N TYR A 61 -10.57 23.53 -19.14
CA TYR A 61 -11.50 23.73 -20.26
C TYR A 61 -11.77 25.23 -20.51
N VAL A 62 -12.08 26.01 -19.46
CA VAL A 62 -12.31 27.45 -19.59
C VAL A 62 -11.08 28.18 -20.13
N ALA A 63 -9.89 27.85 -19.61
CA ALA A 63 -8.63 28.46 -20.05
C ALA A 63 -8.32 28.18 -21.53
N THR A 64 -8.68 27.00 -22.04
CA THR A 64 -8.39 26.57 -23.42
C THR A 64 -9.56 26.75 -24.38
N SER A 65 -10.76 27.17 -23.91
CA SER A 65 -11.99 27.25 -24.70
C SER A 65 -11.91 28.24 -25.88
N SER A 66 -11.03 29.25 -25.82
CA SER A 66 -10.76 30.19 -26.87
C SER A 66 -9.84 29.69 -27.98
N ALA A 67 -9.17 28.54 -27.78
CA ALA A 67 -8.29 27.95 -28.77
C ALA A 67 -9.09 27.34 -29.94
N PRO A 68 -8.66 27.49 -31.21
CA PRO A 68 -9.36 26.93 -32.37
C PRO A 68 -9.59 25.41 -32.27
N ALA A 69 -8.67 24.68 -31.65
CA ALA A 69 -8.77 23.23 -31.42
C ALA A 69 -9.88 22.84 -30.41
N ALA A 70 -10.34 23.78 -29.56
CA ALA A 70 -11.39 23.56 -28.57
C ALA A 70 -12.77 23.98 -29.10
N SER A 71 -12.86 24.54 -30.32
CA SER A 71 -14.12 25.00 -30.89
C SER A 71 -15.09 23.83 -31.06
N GLY A 72 -16.28 23.95 -30.45
CA GLY A 72 -17.35 22.94 -30.54
C GLY A 72 -17.32 21.85 -29.46
N VAL A 73 -16.31 21.80 -28.59
CA VAL A 73 -16.30 20.86 -27.44
C VAL A 73 -17.14 21.45 -26.31
N PRO A 74 -18.22 20.78 -25.86
CA PRO A 74 -19.02 21.27 -24.75
C PRO A 74 -18.30 21.10 -23.39
N TRP A 75 -18.55 22.01 -22.45
CA TRP A 75 -17.99 21.95 -21.09
C TRP A 75 -18.31 20.62 -20.36
N THR A 76 -19.45 20.01 -20.71
CA THR A 76 -19.85 18.70 -20.18
C THR A 76 -18.87 17.61 -20.49
N HIS A 77 -18.08 17.74 -21.58
CA HIS A 77 -17.01 16.80 -21.89
C HIS A 77 -15.91 16.82 -20.84
N ALA A 78 -15.51 18.01 -20.38
CA ALA A 78 -14.51 18.13 -19.29
C ALA A 78 -14.99 17.48 -17.99
N VAL A 79 -16.29 17.63 -17.66
CA VAL A 79 -16.89 16.96 -16.49
C VAL A 79 -16.91 15.45 -16.67
N SER A 80 -17.24 14.97 -17.87
CA SER A 80 -17.26 13.52 -18.17
C SER A 80 -15.87 12.90 -18.08
N VAL A 81 -14.82 13.56 -18.60
CA VAL A 81 -13.43 13.13 -18.47
C VAL A 81 -13.01 13.10 -17.01
N ALA A 82 -13.29 14.15 -16.25
CA ALA A 82 -12.99 14.23 -14.82
C ALA A 82 -13.68 13.12 -14.01
N THR A 83 -14.98 12.87 -14.30
CA THR A 83 -15.74 11.80 -13.66
C THR A 83 -15.17 10.44 -14.03
N GLY A 84 -14.77 10.22 -15.29
CA GLY A 84 -14.09 9.01 -15.74
C GLY A 84 -12.77 8.78 -15.02
N LEU A 85 -11.95 9.83 -14.82
CA LEU A 85 -10.71 9.77 -14.07
C LEU A 85 -10.96 9.47 -12.57
N TRP A 86 -11.99 10.05 -11.99
CA TRP A 86 -12.39 9.75 -10.61
C TRP A 86 -12.89 8.31 -10.47
N LEU A 87 -13.66 7.79 -11.45
CA LEU A 87 -14.09 6.38 -11.49
C LEU A 87 -12.89 5.44 -11.67
N LEU A 88 -11.89 5.83 -12.48
CA LEU A 88 -10.65 5.08 -12.64
C LEU A 88 -9.91 4.91 -11.29
N ALA A 89 -9.95 5.90 -10.40
CA ALA A 89 -9.40 5.80 -9.05
C ALA A 89 -10.10 4.73 -8.18
N HIS A 90 -11.26 4.25 -8.60
CA HIS A 90 -12.01 3.14 -7.99
C HIS A 90 -11.87 1.82 -8.77
N GLY A 91 -11.01 1.78 -9.80
CA GLY A 91 -10.77 0.59 -10.62
C GLY A 91 -11.73 0.41 -11.80
N VAL A 92 -12.46 1.47 -12.19
CA VAL A 92 -13.29 1.46 -13.41
C VAL A 92 -12.46 1.94 -14.60
N PRO A 93 -12.27 1.15 -15.67
CA PRO A 93 -11.61 1.59 -16.89
C PRO A 93 -12.26 2.83 -17.51
N MET A 94 -11.46 3.73 -18.09
CA MET A 94 -12.01 4.91 -18.76
C MET A 94 -12.72 4.53 -20.06
N THR A 95 -13.98 4.95 -20.21
CA THR A 95 -14.76 4.73 -21.44
C THR A 95 -14.42 5.73 -22.56
N LEU A 96 -14.10 6.98 -22.18
CA LEU A 96 -13.73 8.05 -23.12
C LEU A 96 -12.30 7.91 -23.68
N ALA A 97 -11.45 7.13 -23.00
CA ALA A 97 -10.09 6.83 -23.44
C ALA A 97 -9.85 5.31 -23.36
N PRO A 98 -10.23 4.54 -24.39
CA PRO A 98 -10.09 3.09 -24.39
C PRO A 98 -8.64 2.66 -24.14
N GLY A 99 -8.46 1.64 -23.30
CA GLY A 99 -7.16 1.14 -22.90
C GLY A 99 -6.54 1.85 -21.69
N VAL A 100 -7.16 2.91 -21.14
CA VAL A 100 -6.72 3.53 -19.89
C VAL A 100 -7.34 2.82 -18.71
N THR A 101 -6.50 2.03 -18.03
CA THR A 101 -6.87 1.19 -16.88
C THR A 101 -5.92 1.35 -15.70
N LEU A 102 -4.79 2.05 -15.88
CA LEU A 102 -3.83 2.32 -14.82
C LEU A 102 -4.43 3.24 -13.76
N VAL A 103 -4.63 2.70 -12.57
CA VAL A 103 -5.29 3.41 -11.47
C VAL A 103 -4.41 4.56 -10.96
N PRO A 104 -4.91 5.81 -10.91
CA PRO A 104 -4.20 6.93 -10.30
C PRO A 104 -4.25 6.81 -8.77
N LEU A 105 -3.32 6.03 -8.19
CA LEU A 105 -3.32 5.68 -6.76
C LEU A 105 -3.29 6.91 -5.83
N GLY A 106 -2.80 8.06 -6.28
CA GLY A 106 -2.87 9.30 -5.53
C GLY A 106 -4.31 9.81 -5.38
N LEU A 107 -5.15 9.68 -6.41
CA LEU A 107 -6.58 9.99 -6.29
C LEU A 107 -7.28 8.97 -5.40
N THR A 108 -6.93 7.69 -5.48
CA THR A 108 -7.43 6.66 -4.57
C THR A 108 -7.06 6.98 -3.11
N ALA A 109 -5.82 7.40 -2.86
CA ALA A 109 -5.36 7.83 -1.54
C ALA A 109 -6.08 9.10 -1.05
N LEU A 110 -6.32 10.05 -1.96
CA LEU A 110 -7.08 11.27 -1.66
C LEU A 110 -8.53 10.94 -1.30
N ALA A 111 -9.19 10.06 -2.04
CA ALA A 111 -10.55 9.61 -1.75
C ALA A 111 -10.62 8.86 -0.41
N LEU A 112 -9.64 8.00 -0.13
CA LEU A 112 -9.48 7.33 1.17
C LEU A 112 -9.32 8.34 2.32
N PHE A 113 -8.47 9.34 2.12
CA PHE A 113 -8.27 10.42 3.09
C PHE A 113 -9.54 11.26 3.27
N GLY A 114 -10.28 11.56 2.20
CA GLY A 114 -11.57 12.23 2.24
C GLY A 114 -12.59 11.48 3.10
N CYS A 115 -12.69 10.16 2.92
CA CYS A 115 -13.50 9.27 3.76
C CYS A 115 -13.05 9.32 5.24
N TYR A 116 -11.76 9.19 5.50
CA TYR A 116 -11.18 9.28 6.84
C TYR A 116 -11.51 10.62 7.52
N ALA A 117 -11.26 11.73 6.84
CA ALA A 117 -11.44 13.08 7.37
C ALA A 117 -12.93 13.39 7.64
N SER A 118 -13.83 13.01 6.71
CA SER A 118 -15.27 13.20 6.85
C SER A 118 -15.84 12.41 8.03
N ALA A 119 -15.48 11.13 8.15
CA ALA A 119 -15.93 10.27 9.24
C ALA A 119 -15.40 10.75 10.61
N ARG A 120 -14.15 11.22 10.65
CA ARG A 120 -13.56 11.75 11.89
C ARG A 120 -14.28 12.99 12.40
N ARG A 121 -14.83 13.82 11.51
CA ARG A 121 -15.48 15.09 11.85
C ARG A 121 -16.98 14.94 12.13
N SER A 122 -17.71 14.18 11.33
CA SER A 122 -19.18 14.17 11.30
C SER A 122 -19.81 12.82 11.64
N GLY A 123 -19.05 11.71 11.69
CA GLY A 123 -19.61 10.40 11.95
C GLY A 123 -19.78 10.07 13.44
N TYR A 124 -20.63 9.10 13.74
CA TYR A 124 -20.70 8.42 15.05
C TYR A 124 -19.99 7.06 14.96
N ALA A 125 -19.28 6.66 15.99
CA ALA A 125 -18.52 5.40 16.03
C ALA A 125 -19.46 4.18 16.20
N THR A 126 -20.38 3.99 15.25
CA THR A 126 -21.36 2.88 15.25
C THR A 126 -21.30 2.11 13.93
N ARG A 127 -21.69 0.83 13.97
CA ARG A 127 -21.77 -0.01 12.75
C ARG A 127 -22.81 0.52 11.75
N SER A 128 -23.93 1.08 12.25
CA SER A 128 -24.97 1.68 11.39
C SER A 128 -24.45 2.92 10.66
N ALA A 129 -23.66 3.78 11.33
CA ALA A 129 -23.05 4.93 10.68
C ALA A 129 -22.02 4.50 9.63
N LEU A 130 -21.18 3.50 9.91
CA LEU A 130 -20.25 2.95 8.93
C LEU A 130 -20.99 2.39 7.72
N GLY A 131 -21.99 1.53 7.93
CA GLY A 131 -22.77 0.92 6.83
C GLY A 131 -23.49 1.96 5.96
N ALA A 132 -24.14 2.95 6.58
CA ALA A 132 -24.80 4.03 5.85
C ALA A 132 -23.81 4.91 5.05
N GLY A 133 -22.63 5.19 5.62
CA GLY A 133 -21.57 5.94 4.93
C GLY A 133 -21.00 5.18 3.74
N VAL A 134 -20.73 3.90 3.89
CA VAL A 134 -20.27 3.03 2.79
C VAL A 134 -21.32 2.95 1.70
N ALA A 135 -22.59 2.74 2.05
CA ALA A 135 -23.69 2.68 1.09
C ALA A 135 -23.85 4.02 0.33
N ALA A 136 -23.77 5.15 1.04
CA ALA A 136 -23.87 6.48 0.42
C ALA A 136 -22.71 6.76 -0.54
N TYR A 137 -21.48 6.50 -0.13
CA TYR A 137 -20.30 6.66 -0.98
C TYR A 137 -20.38 5.78 -2.24
N THR A 138 -20.67 4.50 -2.05
CA THR A 138 -20.82 3.53 -3.15
C THR A 138 -21.96 3.88 -4.07
N GLY A 139 -23.07 4.41 -3.53
CA GLY A 139 -24.20 4.91 -4.30
C GLY A 139 -23.79 6.04 -5.24
N VAL A 140 -22.94 6.98 -4.82
CA VAL A 140 -22.42 8.05 -5.70
C VAL A 140 -21.56 7.45 -6.82
N VAL A 141 -20.68 6.49 -6.52
CA VAL A 141 -19.87 5.82 -7.55
C VAL A 141 -20.74 5.08 -8.56
N LEU A 142 -21.79 4.38 -8.10
CA LEU A 142 -22.75 3.69 -8.95
C LEU A 142 -23.48 4.67 -9.87
N VAL A 143 -24.02 5.76 -9.32
CA VAL A 143 -24.73 6.78 -10.09
C VAL A 143 -23.81 7.43 -11.13
N ALA A 144 -22.57 7.77 -10.75
CA ALA A 144 -21.59 8.33 -11.65
C ALA A 144 -21.21 7.35 -12.78
N GLY A 145 -21.04 6.06 -12.47
CA GLY A 145 -20.77 5.04 -13.48
C GLY A 145 -21.91 4.85 -14.48
N LEU A 146 -23.16 4.84 -13.99
CA LEU A 146 -24.33 4.77 -14.85
C LEU A 146 -24.49 6.02 -15.74
N ALA A 147 -24.28 7.21 -15.16
CA ALA A 147 -24.38 8.48 -15.88
C ALA A 147 -23.31 8.64 -16.97
N THR A 148 -22.14 8.02 -16.83
CA THR A 148 -21.06 8.06 -17.83
C THR A 148 -21.11 6.90 -18.84
N GLY A 149 -22.14 6.05 -18.78
CA GLY A 149 -22.32 4.96 -19.72
C GLY A 149 -21.32 3.81 -19.59
N VAL A 150 -20.73 3.64 -18.40
CA VAL A 150 -19.81 2.53 -18.13
C VAL A 150 -20.55 1.18 -18.24
N PRO A 151 -19.98 0.15 -18.89
CA PRO A 151 -20.57 -1.18 -18.93
C PRO A 151 -20.77 -1.76 -17.53
N LEU A 152 -21.92 -2.43 -17.31
CA LEU A 152 -22.31 -2.94 -15.97
C LEU A 152 -21.24 -3.82 -15.31
N LEU A 153 -20.51 -4.61 -16.09
CA LEU A 153 -19.42 -5.45 -15.57
C LEU A 153 -18.30 -4.61 -14.93
N HIS A 154 -17.92 -3.50 -15.55
CA HIS A 154 -16.92 -2.59 -15.03
C HIS A 154 -17.45 -1.77 -13.84
N ILE A 155 -18.74 -1.44 -13.83
CA ILE A 155 -19.38 -0.82 -12.66
C ILE A 155 -19.26 -1.74 -11.43
N GLY A 156 -19.42 -3.05 -11.60
CA GLY A 156 -19.26 -4.02 -10.52
C GLY A 156 -17.88 -3.95 -9.87
N ALA A 157 -16.80 -3.84 -10.65
CA ALA A 157 -15.46 -3.66 -10.15
C ALA A 157 -15.30 -2.34 -9.38
N GLY A 158 -15.85 -1.23 -9.93
CA GLY A 158 -15.84 0.08 -9.29
C GLY A 158 -16.62 0.11 -7.97
N VAL A 159 -17.77 -0.55 -7.91
CA VAL A 159 -18.58 -0.71 -6.69
C VAL A 159 -17.77 -1.44 -5.62
N LEU A 160 -17.09 -2.55 -5.99
CA LEU A 160 -16.22 -3.26 -5.05
C LEU A 160 -15.08 -2.37 -4.55
N GLY A 161 -14.40 -1.65 -5.46
CA GLY A 161 -13.36 -0.68 -5.11
C GLY A 161 -13.90 0.40 -4.16
N ALA A 162 -15.07 0.97 -4.45
CA ALA A 162 -15.72 1.98 -3.62
C ALA A 162 -16.10 1.45 -2.22
N VAL A 163 -16.62 0.22 -2.14
CA VAL A 163 -16.94 -0.43 -0.86
C VAL A 163 -15.67 -0.61 -0.02
N VAL A 164 -14.60 -1.16 -0.60
CA VAL A 164 -13.34 -1.37 0.11
C VAL A 164 -12.72 -0.04 0.56
N LEU A 165 -12.62 0.93 -0.37
CA LEU A 165 -12.04 2.24 -0.10
C LEU A 165 -12.80 2.97 1.01
N SER A 166 -14.13 3.08 0.87
CA SER A 166 -14.96 3.80 1.84
C SER A 166 -15.04 3.06 3.19
N ALA A 167 -15.12 1.73 3.20
CA ALA A 167 -15.10 0.95 4.44
C ALA A 167 -13.78 1.15 5.22
N VAL A 168 -12.65 1.13 4.54
CA VAL A 168 -11.33 1.38 5.16
C VAL A 168 -11.21 2.84 5.59
N GLY A 169 -11.54 3.80 4.72
CA GLY A 169 -11.40 5.23 5.01
C GLY A 169 -12.34 5.69 6.13
N LEU A 170 -13.64 5.43 5.99
CA LEU A 170 -14.64 5.77 7.02
C LEU A 170 -14.38 5.00 8.31
N GLY A 171 -14.09 3.69 8.21
CA GLY A 171 -13.81 2.84 9.37
C GLY A 171 -12.63 3.33 10.19
N THR A 172 -11.50 3.64 9.55
CA THR A 172 -10.33 4.20 10.23
C THR A 172 -10.59 5.59 10.79
N GLY A 173 -11.38 6.43 10.10
CA GLY A 173 -11.81 7.74 10.59
C GLY A 173 -12.67 7.64 11.84
N LEU A 174 -13.67 6.75 11.84
CA LEU A 174 -14.54 6.49 13.00
C LEU A 174 -13.75 5.94 14.20
N LEU A 175 -12.80 5.03 13.98
CA LEU A 175 -11.95 4.45 15.04
C LEU A 175 -10.98 5.45 15.69
N ARG A 176 -10.75 6.61 15.08
CA ARG A 176 -9.94 7.69 15.67
C ARG A 176 -10.73 8.66 16.53
N ARG A 177 -12.02 8.44 16.68
CA ARG A 177 -12.85 9.28 17.56
C ARG A 177 -12.66 8.90 19.03
N PRO A 178 -12.82 9.88 19.95
CA PRO A 178 -12.65 9.64 21.41
C PRO A 178 -13.59 8.57 21.96
N GLU A 179 -14.82 8.47 21.41
CA GLU A 179 -15.86 7.53 21.84
C GLU A 179 -15.74 6.14 21.19
N ALA A 180 -14.82 6.00 20.20
CA ALA A 180 -14.67 4.77 19.47
C ALA A 180 -14.00 3.67 20.30
N PRO A 181 -14.36 2.39 20.09
CA PRO A 181 -13.58 1.29 20.62
C PRO A 181 -12.18 1.33 20.06
N ARG A 182 -11.19 0.93 20.83
CA ARG A 182 -9.81 0.84 20.34
C ARG A 182 -9.74 -0.17 19.20
N LEU A 183 -8.91 0.10 18.21
CA LEU A 183 -8.68 -0.82 17.08
C LEU A 183 -8.35 -2.25 17.59
N ARG A 184 -7.62 -2.33 18.69
CA ARG A 184 -7.30 -3.60 19.35
C ARG A 184 -8.55 -4.38 19.76
N ASP A 185 -9.54 -3.69 20.34
CA ASP A 185 -10.79 -4.31 20.83
C ASP A 185 -11.66 -4.77 19.65
N VAL A 186 -11.63 -4.03 18.53
CA VAL A 186 -12.33 -4.42 17.30
C VAL A 186 -11.69 -5.65 16.64
N LEU A 187 -10.36 -5.76 16.70
CA LEU A 187 -9.60 -6.88 16.13
C LEU A 187 -9.50 -8.09 17.08
N GLU A 188 -9.86 -7.94 18.36
CA GLU A 188 -9.74 -9.00 19.35
C GLU A 188 -10.47 -10.31 18.95
N PRO A 189 -11.72 -10.28 18.40
CA PRO A 189 -12.40 -11.51 17.96
C PRO A 189 -11.65 -12.25 16.83
N VAL A 190 -10.91 -11.53 16.01
CA VAL A 190 -10.07 -12.12 14.93
C VAL A 190 -8.77 -12.64 15.53
N ARG A 191 -8.12 -11.85 16.40
CA ARG A 191 -6.86 -12.23 17.05
C ARG A 191 -6.99 -13.48 17.93
N THR A 192 -8.08 -13.60 18.68
CA THR A 192 -8.31 -14.76 19.57
C THR A 192 -8.56 -16.05 18.81
N ARG A 193 -8.98 -15.98 17.54
CA ARG A 193 -9.15 -17.15 16.66
C ARG A 193 -7.84 -17.58 15.99
N LEU A 194 -6.86 -16.71 15.91
CA LEU A 194 -5.58 -17.01 15.28
C LEU A 194 -4.60 -17.57 16.34
N PRO A 195 -3.84 -18.62 16.01
CA PRO A 195 -2.71 -19.03 16.82
C PRO A 195 -1.76 -17.86 17.06
N GLU A 196 -1.22 -17.73 18.26
CA GLU A 196 -0.34 -16.62 18.63
C GLU A 196 0.84 -16.41 17.65
N PRO A 197 1.56 -17.45 17.18
CA PRO A 197 2.63 -17.29 16.20
C PRO A 197 2.15 -16.68 14.88
N VAL A 198 0.93 -17.04 14.43
CA VAL A 198 0.33 -16.51 13.20
C VAL A 198 0.00 -15.02 13.36
N ALA A 199 -0.64 -14.63 14.47
CA ALA A 199 -0.97 -13.22 14.72
C ALA A 199 0.28 -12.32 14.77
N HIS A 200 1.36 -12.80 15.40
CA HIS A 200 2.65 -12.11 15.42
C HIS A 200 3.31 -12.10 14.04
N GLY A 201 3.21 -13.19 13.28
CA GLY A 201 3.71 -13.28 11.91
C GLY A 201 3.04 -12.28 10.98
N VAL A 202 1.71 -12.14 11.02
CA VAL A 202 0.97 -11.13 10.24
C VAL A 202 1.44 -9.72 10.58
N ALA A 203 1.55 -9.37 11.86
CA ALA A 203 2.02 -8.06 12.29
C ALA A 203 3.48 -7.80 11.86
N ALA A 204 4.32 -8.82 11.89
CA ALA A 204 5.70 -8.77 11.45
C ALA A 204 5.81 -8.58 9.93
N GLY A 205 5.03 -9.35 9.15
CA GLY A 205 5.01 -9.25 7.69
C GLY A 205 4.50 -7.90 7.18
N THR A 206 3.45 -7.36 7.81
CA THR A 206 2.97 -5.99 7.49
C THR A 206 4.02 -4.94 7.80
N THR A 207 4.79 -5.10 8.89
CA THR A 207 5.90 -4.18 9.23
C THR A 207 7.03 -4.29 8.21
N ALA A 208 7.40 -5.50 7.78
CA ALA A 208 8.41 -5.71 6.75
C ALA A 208 8.00 -5.04 5.43
N LEU A 209 6.77 -5.25 4.98
CA LEU A 209 6.24 -4.63 3.77
C LEU A 209 6.22 -3.09 3.87
N ALA A 210 5.77 -2.54 4.99
CA ALA A 210 5.78 -1.10 5.22
C ALA A 210 7.20 -0.51 5.17
N THR A 211 8.20 -1.22 5.71
CA THR A 211 9.61 -0.82 5.63
C THR A 211 10.13 -0.83 4.19
N LEU A 212 9.76 -1.85 3.39
CA LEU A 212 10.11 -1.92 1.98
C LEU A 212 9.45 -0.81 1.15
N VAL A 213 8.18 -0.51 1.40
CA VAL A 213 7.47 0.61 0.75
C VAL A 213 8.10 1.95 1.12
N LEU A 214 8.54 2.13 2.38
CA LEU A 214 9.28 3.33 2.78
C LEU A 214 10.61 3.45 2.03
N GLY A 215 11.37 2.36 1.91
CA GLY A 215 12.59 2.32 1.11
C GLY A 215 12.34 2.67 -0.36
N ALA A 216 11.26 2.11 -0.95
CA ALA A 216 10.83 2.41 -2.31
C ALA A 216 10.40 3.89 -2.47
N THR A 217 9.78 4.49 -1.45
CA THR A 217 9.43 5.92 -1.45
C THR A 217 10.68 6.80 -1.52
N LEU A 218 11.70 6.46 -0.73
CA LEU A 218 12.98 7.18 -0.78
C LEU A 218 13.68 7.00 -2.13
N LEU A 219 13.62 5.80 -2.72
CA LEU A 219 14.16 5.53 -4.04
C LEU A 219 13.42 6.31 -5.13
N ALA A 220 12.08 6.32 -5.11
CA ALA A 220 11.29 7.11 -6.05
C ALA A 220 11.57 8.61 -5.92
N ALA A 221 11.71 9.12 -4.70
CA ALA A 221 12.13 10.51 -4.46
C ALA A 221 13.53 10.79 -5.04
N LEU A 222 14.47 9.87 -4.87
CA LEU A 222 15.80 9.97 -5.49
C LEU A 222 15.71 10.02 -7.02
N TRP A 223 14.90 9.14 -7.65
CA TRP A 223 14.68 9.17 -9.10
C TRP A 223 14.13 10.51 -9.58
N VAL A 224 13.15 11.09 -8.90
CA VAL A 224 12.59 12.41 -9.25
C VAL A 224 13.66 13.51 -9.15
N VAL A 225 14.49 13.46 -8.10
CA VAL A 225 15.57 14.45 -7.90
C VAL A 225 16.67 14.32 -8.96
N THR A 226 17.10 13.10 -9.28
CA THR A 226 18.16 12.85 -10.27
C THR A 226 17.65 13.06 -11.70
N GLY A 227 16.41 12.67 -12.01
CA GLY A 227 15.78 12.83 -13.31
C GLY A 227 15.22 14.23 -13.63
N ARG A 228 15.37 15.20 -12.70
CA ARG A 228 14.75 16.54 -12.83
C ARG A 228 15.08 17.27 -14.16
N THR A 229 16.24 17.03 -14.72
CA THR A 229 16.64 17.63 -16.01
C THR A 229 15.83 17.06 -17.16
N ALA A 230 15.68 15.74 -17.24
CA ALA A 230 14.85 15.06 -18.25
C ALA A 230 13.37 15.44 -18.08
N VAL A 231 12.85 15.47 -16.84
CA VAL A 231 11.50 15.97 -16.54
C VAL A 231 11.30 17.39 -17.07
N ALA A 232 12.25 18.30 -16.81
CA ALA A 232 12.18 19.69 -17.25
C ALA A 232 12.28 19.82 -18.79
N GLU A 233 12.99 18.94 -19.46
CA GLU A 233 13.08 18.90 -20.92
C GLU A 233 11.73 18.48 -21.54
N VAL A 234 11.10 17.43 -21.00
CA VAL A 234 9.78 17.00 -21.45
C VAL A 234 8.74 18.11 -21.23
N VAL A 235 8.73 18.74 -20.03
CA VAL A 235 7.80 19.87 -19.74
C VAL A 235 7.99 21.01 -20.72
N ARG A 236 9.25 21.39 -21.01
CA ARG A 236 9.54 22.46 -22.00
C ARG A 236 9.09 22.08 -23.40
N GLY A 237 9.27 20.81 -23.79
CA GLY A 237 8.86 20.30 -25.11
C GLY A 237 7.34 20.26 -25.33
N LEU A 238 6.55 20.23 -24.23
CA LEU A 238 5.09 20.27 -24.31
C LEU A 238 4.51 21.67 -24.54
N ASP A 239 5.30 22.71 -24.35
CA ASP A 239 4.93 24.14 -24.57
C ASP A 239 3.54 24.52 -24.01
N LEU A 240 3.28 24.10 -22.77
CA LEU A 240 2.00 24.29 -22.10
C LEU A 240 1.89 25.70 -21.54
N ASP A 241 0.68 26.25 -21.61
CA ASP A 241 0.31 27.44 -20.85
C ASP A 241 0.31 27.15 -19.32
N PRO A 242 0.34 28.17 -18.46
CA PRO A 242 0.43 27.97 -17.00
C PRO A 242 -0.70 27.12 -16.41
N VAL A 243 -1.91 27.19 -16.96
CA VAL A 243 -3.06 26.38 -16.50
C VAL A 243 -2.89 24.92 -16.94
N GLY A 244 -2.53 24.68 -18.20
CA GLY A 244 -2.22 23.36 -18.72
C GLY A 244 -1.07 22.68 -17.96
N GLY A 245 -0.01 23.46 -17.66
CA GLY A 245 1.11 22.98 -16.82
C GLY A 245 0.67 22.60 -15.42
N ALA A 246 -0.17 23.40 -14.77
CA ALA A 246 -0.70 23.09 -13.44
C ALA A 246 -1.59 21.84 -13.43
N VAL A 247 -2.47 21.67 -14.43
CA VAL A 247 -3.34 20.49 -14.58
C VAL A 247 -2.50 19.23 -14.84
N LEU A 248 -1.48 19.32 -15.70
CA LEU A 248 -0.54 18.21 -15.93
C LEU A 248 0.16 17.82 -14.62
N ALA A 249 0.69 18.79 -13.87
CA ALA A 249 1.37 18.51 -12.60
C ALA A 249 0.43 17.84 -11.57
N LEU A 250 -0.84 18.26 -11.48
CA LEU A 250 -1.84 17.60 -10.64
C LEU A 250 -2.12 16.16 -11.12
N GLY A 251 -2.20 15.96 -12.42
CA GLY A 251 -2.35 14.63 -13.02
C GLY A 251 -1.18 13.71 -12.68
N GLU A 252 0.05 14.19 -12.81
CA GLU A 252 1.25 13.43 -12.48
C GLU A 252 1.35 13.14 -10.98
N LEU A 253 0.99 14.09 -10.11
CA LEU A 253 0.94 13.90 -8.67
C LEU A 253 0.00 12.73 -8.29
N ALA A 254 -1.08 12.53 -9.06
CA ALA A 254 -1.98 11.40 -8.87
C ALA A 254 -1.30 10.03 -9.11
N TYR A 255 -0.22 9.98 -9.89
CA TYR A 255 0.53 8.77 -10.19
C TYR A 255 1.84 8.60 -9.38
N VAL A 256 2.20 9.56 -8.52
CA VAL A 256 3.39 9.43 -7.66
C VAL A 256 3.36 8.15 -6.80
N PRO A 257 2.25 7.74 -6.15
CA PRO A 257 2.24 6.48 -5.42
C PRO A 257 2.43 5.25 -6.34
N THR A 258 1.99 5.31 -7.59
CA THR A 258 2.24 4.26 -8.59
C THR A 258 3.74 4.16 -8.89
N LEU A 259 4.43 5.29 -9.07
CA LEU A 259 5.89 5.33 -9.23
C LEU A 259 6.61 4.72 -8.01
N VAL A 260 6.12 4.96 -6.79
CA VAL A 260 6.68 4.32 -5.57
C VAL A 260 6.57 2.81 -5.65
N LEU A 261 5.44 2.27 -6.13
CA LEU A 261 5.27 0.83 -6.26
C LEU A 261 6.10 0.23 -7.42
N TRP A 262 6.35 0.99 -8.48
CA TRP A 262 7.32 0.61 -9.52
C TRP A 262 8.74 0.59 -8.96
N ALA A 263 9.11 1.59 -8.15
CA ALA A 263 10.39 1.61 -7.44
C ALA A 263 10.51 0.44 -6.43
N LEU A 264 9.40 0.02 -5.79
CA LEU A 264 9.39 -1.18 -4.96
C LEU A 264 9.75 -2.43 -5.78
N SER A 265 9.11 -2.61 -6.94
CA SER A 265 9.39 -3.76 -7.80
C SER A 265 10.84 -3.77 -8.30
N TRP A 266 11.35 -2.61 -8.67
CA TRP A 266 12.76 -2.45 -9.03
C TRP A 266 13.68 -2.82 -7.86
N LEU A 267 13.43 -2.28 -6.67
CA LEU A 267 14.24 -2.49 -5.46
C LEU A 267 14.31 -3.96 -5.05
N VAL A 268 13.22 -4.71 -5.20
CA VAL A 268 13.14 -6.13 -4.81
C VAL A 268 13.60 -7.10 -5.91
N GLY A 269 13.87 -6.60 -7.13
CA GLY A 269 14.56 -7.31 -8.21
C GLY A 269 13.78 -7.53 -9.50
N PRO A 270 12.50 -7.91 -9.52
CA PRO A 270 11.77 -8.20 -10.76
C PRO A 270 11.67 -7.03 -11.75
N GLY A 271 11.71 -5.78 -11.27
CA GLY A 271 11.54 -4.63 -12.12
C GLY A 271 10.09 -4.41 -12.59
N PHE A 272 9.92 -3.55 -13.60
CA PHE A 272 8.61 -3.20 -14.17
C PHE A 272 8.78 -2.86 -15.67
N ALA A 273 7.67 -2.79 -16.40
CA ALA A 273 7.63 -2.36 -17.79
C ALA A 273 6.84 -1.06 -17.96
N VAL A 274 7.19 -0.26 -18.95
CA VAL A 274 6.44 0.93 -19.39
C VAL A 274 6.00 0.73 -20.84
N GLY A 275 5.07 -0.21 -21.00
CA GLY A 275 4.59 -0.67 -22.30
C GLY A 275 5.35 -1.90 -22.82
N THR A 276 4.76 -2.54 -23.81
CA THR A 276 5.32 -3.76 -24.39
C THR A 276 6.68 -3.49 -25.05
N GLY A 277 7.64 -4.38 -24.79
CA GLY A 277 9.01 -4.28 -25.32
C GLY A 277 9.90 -3.30 -24.54
N THR A 278 9.53 -2.95 -23.31
CA THR A 278 10.40 -2.21 -22.39
C THR A 278 10.64 -3.01 -21.12
N SER A 279 11.77 -2.82 -20.48
CA SER A 279 12.08 -3.39 -19.17
C SER A 279 12.92 -2.42 -18.35
N PHE A 280 12.52 -2.25 -17.07
CA PHE A 280 13.25 -1.45 -16.10
C PHE A 280 13.63 -2.35 -14.93
N GLY A 281 14.82 -2.91 -14.98
CA GLY A 281 15.38 -3.79 -13.94
C GLY A 281 16.70 -3.27 -13.39
N ILE A 282 17.16 -3.88 -12.30
CA ILE A 282 18.45 -3.57 -11.67
C ILE A 282 19.64 -4.03 -12.52
N ALA A 283 19.45 -5.06 -13.33
CA ALA A 283 20.49 -5.62 -14.19
C ALA A 283 20.57 -4.91 -15.55
N GLU A 284 19.42 -4.54 -16.10
CA GLU A 284 19.30 -3.97 -17.43
C GLU A 284 18.08 -3.06 -17.50
N VAL A 285 18.22 -1.96 -18.26
CA VAL A 285 17.13 -1.07 -18.62
C VAL A 285 17.04 -0.99 -20.14
N ASP A 286 15.91 -1.48 -20.69
CA ASP A 286 15.50 -1.24 -22.06
C ASP A 286 14.29 -0.31 -22.06
N ALA A 287 14.54 0.98 -22.20
CA ALA A 287 13.50 1.99 -22.12
C ALA A 287 12.65 2.10 -23.40
N GLY A 288 13.19 1.68 -24.55
CA GLY A 288 12.53 1.87 -25.84
C GLY A 288 12.12 3.32 -26.08
N ALA A 289 11.08 3.54 -26.89
CA ALA A 289 10.46 4.86 -27.07
C ALA A 289 9.39 5.08 -26.01
N LEU A 290 9.65 5.96 -25.05
CA LEU A 290 8.69 6.36 -24.01
C LEU A 290 7.78 7.49 -24.51
N PRO A 291 6.52 7.57 -24.05
CA PRO A 291 5.66 8.71 -24.30
C PRO A 291 6.19 9.95 -23.58
N ALA A 292 5.88 11.14 -24.13
CA ALA A 292 6.28 12.43 -23.55
C ALA A 292 5.45 12.78 -22.28
N VAL A 293 5.61 11.96 -21.24
CA VAL A 293 5.02 12.16 -19.91
C VAL A 293 6.16 12.56 -18.96
N PRO A 294 6.16 13.77 -18.38
CA PRO A 294 7.25 14.26 -17.54
C PRO A 294 7.66 13.31 -16.42
N LEU A 295 6.71 12.68 -15.74
CA LEU A 295 6.98 11.72 -14.66
C LEU A 295 7.85 10.53 -15.13
N LEU A 296 7.73 10.11 -16.38
CA LEU A 296 8.56 9.03 -16.94
C LEU A 296 10.01 9.46 -17.17
N GLY A 297 10.29 10.77 -17.27
CA GLY A 297 11.64 11.31 -17.28
C GLY A 297 12.39 11.14 -15.96
N ALA A 298 11.70 10.80 -14.88
CA ALA A 298 12.31 10.48 -13.60
C ALA A 298 12.81 9.03 -13.50
N LEU A 299 12.44 8.16 -14.45
CA LEU A 299 12.81 6.74 -14.41
C LEU A 299 14.34 6.54 -14.57
N PRO A 300 14.90 5.45 -14.03
CA PRO A 300 16.33 5.19 -14.14
C PRO A 300 16.77 5.07 -15.59
N ALA A 301 17.86 5.76 -15.93
CA ALA A 301 18.46 5.72 -17.24
C ALA A 301 19.28 4.42 -17.46
N PRO A 302 19.54 4.00 -18.70
CA PRO A 302 20.27 2.76 -19.00
C PRO A 302 21.69 2.69 -18.43
N ASP A 303 22.33 3.83 -18.17
CA ASP A 303 23.66 3.94 -17.57
C ASP A 303 23.65 3.69 -16.04
N VAL A 304 22.46 3.66 -15.41
CA VAL A 304 22.29 3.41 -14.00
C VAL A 304 21.83 1.96 -13.77
N THR A 305 22.69 0.99 -14.13
CA THR A 305 22.37 -0.44 -13.98
C THR A 305 23.61 -1.26 -13.59
N GLY A 306 23.40 -2.44 -13.05
CA GLY A 306 24.49 -3.38 -12.73
C GLY A 306 25.33 -2.98 -11.51
N GLY A 307 26.50 -3.57 -11.38
CA GLY A 307 27.45 -3.28 -10.29
C GLY A 307 26.85 -3.46 -8.90
N VAL A 308 27.03 -2.47 -8.02
CA VAL A 308 26.52 -2.48 -6.64
C VAL A 308 25.00 -2.57 -6.59
N LEU A 309 24.27 -2.10 -7.60
CA LEU A 309 22.81 -2.13 -7.65
C LEU A 309 22.24 -3.55 -7.71
N LEU A 310 23.01 -4.52 -8.24
CA LEU A 310 22.61 -5.95 -8.17
C LEU A 310 22.42 -6.46 -6.74
N ALA A 311 22.96 -5.76 -5.75
CA ALA A 311 22.72 -6.05 -4.35
C ALA A 311 21.42 -5.45 -3.79
N ALA A 312 20.65 -4.66 -4.55
CA ALA A 312 19.43 -4.03 -4.09
C ALA A 312 18.43 -5.01 -3.44
N PRO A 313 18.21 -6.23 -3.98
CA PRO A 313 17.30 -7.21 -3.35
C PRO A 313 17.72 -7.65 -1.94
N VAL A 314 18.98 -7.43 -1.52
CA VAL A 314 19.42 -7.69 -0.15
C VAL A 314 18.61 -6.88 0.87
N VAL A 315 18.03 -5.76 0.46
CA VAL A 315 17.11 -4.96 1.30
C VAL A 315 15.92 -5.80 1.79
N THR A 316 15.41 -6.73 0.99
CA THR A 316 14.33 -7.63 1.39
C THR A 316 14.79 -8.60 2.47
N VAL A 317 16.01 -9.12 2.36
CA VAL A 317 16.64 -10.01 3.35
C VAL A 317 16.88 -9.25 4.65
N LEU A 318 17.39 -8.02 4.57
CA LEU A 318 17.59 -7.14 5.74
C LEU A 318 16.25 -6.82 6.43
N ALA A 319 15.20 -6.50 5.67
CA ALA A 319 13.87 -6.27 6.23
C ALA A 319 13.35 -7.52 6.95
N GLY A 320 13.54 -8.72 6.38
CA GLY A 320 13.23 -10.00 7.01
C GLY A 320 14.04 -10.26 8.28
N ALA A 321 15.35 -9.99 8.26
CA ALA A 321 16.21 -10.15 9.42
C ALA A 321 15.81 -9.23 10.58
N VAL A 322 15.60 -7.93 10.30
CA VAL A 322 15.13 -6.96 11.31
C VAL A 322 13.79 -7.39 11.90
N THR A 323 12.86 -7.80 11.02
CA THR A 323 11.54 -8.29 11.42
C THR A 323 11.66 -9.52 12.34
N ALA A 324 12.53 -10.46 12.02
CA ALA A 324 12.78 -11.66 12.82
C ALA A 324 13.41 -11.34 14.19
N VAL A 325 14.30 -10.35 14.26
CA VAL A 325 14.87 -9.88 15.54
C VAL A 325 13.76 -9.32 16.44
N VAL A 326 12.88 -8.47 15.88
CA VAL A 326 11.74 -7.90 16.62
C VAL A 326 10.77 -9.00 17.05
N LEU A 327 10.50 -9.97 16.17
CA LEU A 327 9.64 -11.10 16.42
C LEU A 327 10.14 -11.95 17.57
N ARG A 328 11.43 -12.29 17.58
CA ARG A 328 12.08 -13.06 18.69
C ARG A 328 11.95 -12.38 20.04
N ARG A 329 12.00 -11.06 20.09
CA ARG A 329 11.87 -10.31 21.36
C ARG A 329 10.43 -10.29 21.88
N ARG A 330 9.43 -10.53 21.02
CA ARG A 330 8.00 -10.46 21.35
C ARG A 330 7.32 -11.82 21.53
N LEU A 331 7.87 -12.88 20.92
CA LEU A 331 7.32 -14.23 21.01
C LEU A 331 7.69 -14.87 22.35
N VAL A 332 6.66 -15.26 23.11
CA VAL A 332 6.83 -16.22 24.20
C VAL A 332 6.78 -17.60 23.58
N THR A 333 7.95 -18.16 23.27
CA THR A 333 8.09 -19.44 22.57
C THR A 333 7.63 -20.57 23.48
N GLN A 334 6.49 -21.17 23.20
CA GLN A 334 5.99 -22.36 23.89
C GLN A 334 6.45 -23.65 23.21
N ARG A 335 6.62 -23.61 21.88
CA ARG A 335 7.03 -24.79 21.07
C ARG A 335 8.18 -24.39 20.13
N ALA A 336 9.10 -25.31 19.86
CA ALA A 336 10.23 -25.08 18.96
C ALA A 336 9.83 -24.63 17.54
N ARG A 337 8.63 -24.99 17.08
CA ARG A 337 8.08 -24.61 15.77
C ARG A 337 7.51 -23.18 15.69
N ASP A 338 7.17 -22.56 16.83
CA ASP A 338 6.46 -21.27 16.85
C ASP A 338 7.22 -20.13 16.12
N PRO A 339 8.56 -19.98 16.25
CA PRO A 339 9.30 -18.99 15.49
C PRO A 339 9.26 -19.22 13.97
N PHE A 340 9.27 -20.49 13.54
CA PHE A 340 9.22 -20.83 12.11
C PHE A 340 7.82 -20.57 11.52
N VAL A 341 6.75 -20.91 12.26
CA VAL A 341 5.37 -20.58 11.85
C VAL A 341 5.21 -19.07 11.74
N ALA A 342 5.68 -18.30 12.72
CA ALA A 342 5.61 -16.85 12.68
C ALA A 342 6.44 -16.26 11.53
N GLY A 343 7.65 -16.78 11.28
CA GLY A 343 8.50 -16.38 10.17
C GLY A 343 7.87 -16.66 8.80
N ALA A 344 7.33 -17.87 8.60
CA ALA A 344 6.64 -18.25 7.37
C ALA A 344 5.39 -17.39 7.14
N THR A 345 4.61 -17.13 8.21
CA THR A 345 3.45 -16.25 8.13
C THR A 345 3.85 -14.82 7.80
N ALA A 346 4.96 -14.32 8.34
CA ALA A 346 5.48 -13.00 8.03
C ALA A 346 5.89 -12.88 6.55
N ALA A 347 6.60 -13.87 6.03
CA ALA A 347 6.99 -13.94 4.62
C ALA A 347 5.77 -14.00 3.70
N ALA A 348 4.79 -14.86 4.01
CA ALA A 348 3.56 -14.97 3.25
C ALA A 348 2.75 -13.66 3.27
N THR A 349 2.63 -13.01 4.43
CA THR A 349 1.90 -11.74 4.56
C THR A 349 2.58 -10.61 3.78
N ALA A 350 3.90 -10.50 3.87
CA ALA A 350 4.65 -9.49 3.12
C ALA A 350 4.56 -9.75 1.61
N GLY A 351 4.71 -11.00 1.18
CA GLY A 351 4.62 -11.39 -0.22
C GLY A 351 3.23 -11.16 -0.82
N LEU A 352 2.17 -11.61 -0.15
CA LEU A 352 0.79 -11.37 -0.60
C LEU A 352 0.46 -9.88 -0.65
N GLY A 353 0.91 -9.11 0.36
CA GLY A 353 0.76 -7.66 0.34
C GLY A 353 1.49 -7.02 -0.84
N ALA A 354 2.69 -7.49 -1.18
CA ALA A 354 3.44 -7.01 -2.34
C ALA A 354 2.75 -7.38 -3.67
N VAL A 355 2.16 -8.60 -3.79
CA VAL A 355 1.32 -8.97 -4.95
C VAL A 355 0.17 -7.98 -5.13
N LEU A 356 -0.56 -7.67 -4.04
CA LEU A 356 -1.68 -6.73 -4.09
C LEU A 356 -1.23 -5.32 -4.51
N LEU A 357 -0.15 -4.82 -3.92
CA LEU A 357 0.39 -3.49 -4.26
C LEU A 357 0.86 -3.43 -5.72
N ALA A 358 1.57 -4.45 -6.20
CA ALA A 358 2.01 -4.54 -7.59
C ALA A 358 0.82 -4.62 -8.56
N ALA A 359 -0.22 -5.39 -8.22
CA ALA A 359 -1.44 -5.47 -9.02
C ALA A 359 -2.18 -4.12 -9.12
N LEU A 360 -2.20 -3.32 -8.04
CA LEU A 360 -2.77 -1.97 -8.05
C LEU A 360 -1.95 -0.98 -8.89
N ALA A 361 -0.66 -1.22 -9.08
CA ALA A 361 0.25 -0.38 -9.85
C ALA A 361 0.43 -0.85 -11.30
N ARG A 362 -0.37 -1.81 -11.76
CA ARG A 362 -0.37 -2.34 -13.13
C ARG A 362 -1.63 -1.90 -13.87
N GLY A 363 -1.47 -1.57 -15.15
CA GLY A 363 -2.59 -1.21 -16.03
C GLY A 363 -2.09 -0.59 -17.32
N GLY A 364 -3.02 -0.16 -18.19
CA GLY A 364 -2.73 0.53 -19.46
C GLY A 364 -2.95 2.04 -19.34
N ILE A 365 -2.28 2.79 -20.18
CA ILE A 365 -2.52 4.23 -20.42
C ILE A 365 -2.96 4.50 -21.85
N GLY A 366 -3.18 3.44 -22.64
CA GLY A 366 -3.64 3.54 -24.03
C GLY A 366 -3.60 2.19 -24.73
N PRO A 367 -4.03 2.12 -26.00
CA PRO A 367 -4.03 0.90 -26.77
C PRO A 367 -2.62 0.55 -27.30
N GLY A 368 -2.46 -0.68 -27.81
CA GLY A 368 -1.21 -1.14 -28.44
C GLY A 368 -0.09 -1.29 -27.41
N ARG A 369 1.06 -0.65 -27.64
CA ARG A 369 2.22 -0.75 -26.76
C ARG A 369 1.98 -0.27 -25.33
N MET A 370 1.04 0.65 -25.12
CA MET A 370 0.70 1.23 -23.82
C MET A 370 -0.43 0.50 -23.09
N ALA A 371 -0.77 -0.70 -23.54
CA ALA A 371 -1.85 -1.51 -22.93
C ALA A 371 -1.44 -2.17 -21.61
N ASP A 372 -0.14 -2.35 -21.37
CA ASP A 372 0.36 -3.05 -20.17
C ASP A 372 1.60 -2.35 -19.63
N LEU A 373 1.42 -1.65 -18.49
CA LEU A 373 2.46 -0.95 -17.75
C LEU A 373 2.47 -1.45 -16.31
N GLY A 374 3.65 -1.40 -15.71
CA GLY A 374 3.86 -1.69 -14.31
C GLY A 374 4.55 -3.02 -14.05
N PRO A 375 4.64 -3.41 -12.78
CA PRO A 375 5.29 -4.62 -12.34
C PRO A 375 4.41 -5.86 -12.53
N ASP A 376 5.04 -7.02 -12.72
CA ASP A 376 4.35 -8.30 -12.62
C ASP A 376 4.11 -8.66 -11.15
N PRO A 377 2.83 -8.82 -10.71
CA PRO A 377 2.51 -8.98 -9.31
C PRO A 377 3.12 -10.22 -8.67
N LEU A 378 3.08 -11.36 -9.36
CA LEU A 378 3.53 -12.63 -8.80
C LEU A 378 5.05 -12.69 -8.56
N PRO A 379 5.92 -12.34 -9.54
CA PRO A 379 7.37 -12.26 -9.30
C PRO A 379 7.74 -11.31 -8.15
N VAL A 380 7.09 -10.14 -8.06
CA VAL A 380 7.33 -9.17 -6.97
C VAL A 380 6.97 -9.77 -5.61
N GLY A 381 5.81 -10.39 -5.50
CA GLY A 381 5.40 -11.03 -4.26
C GLY A 381 6.30 -12.18 -3.85
N LEU A 382 6.72 -13.01 -4.81
CA LEU A 382 7.65 -14.12 -4.55
C LEU A 382 9.03 -13.62 -4.11
N ALA A 383 9.56 -12.57 -4.76
CA ALA A 383 10.84 -11.96 -4.37
C ALA A 383 10.80 -11.41 -2.94
N VAL A 384 9.72 -10.70 -2.58
CA VAL A 384 9.51 -10.19 -1.22
C VAL A 384 9.38 -11.34 -0.22
N ALA A 385 8.56 -12.35 -0.52
CA ALA A 385 8.36 -13.50 0.37
C ALA A 385 9.67 -14.26 0.59
N ALA A 386 10.42 -14.52 -0.48
CA ALA A 386 11.71 -15.23 -0.43
C ALA A 386 12.74 -14.42 0.39
N GLY A 387 12.88 -13.11 0.12
CA GLY A 387 13.81 -12.25 0.84
C GLY A 387 13.48 -12.17 2.34
N VAL A 388 12.22 -11.96 2.70
CA VAL A 388 11.76 -11.93 4.10
C VAL A 388 11.96 -13.29 4.77
N ALA A 389 11.68 -14.39 4.08
CA ALA A 389 11.92 -15.74 4.59
C ALA A 389 13.42 -16.00 4.84
N LEU A 390 14.28 -15.66 3.87
CA LEU A 390 15.73 -15.81 4.00
C LEU A 390 16.29 -15.00 5.17
N GLY A 391 15.91 -13.72 5.27
CA GLY A 391 16.30 -12.86 6.39
C GLY A 391 15.79 -13.40 7.73
N GLY A 392 14.56 -13.90 7.74
CA GLY A 392 13.98 -14.59 8.89
C GLY A 392 14.80 -15.81 9.31
N LEU A 393 15.15 -16.67 8.37
CA LEU A 393 15.94 -17.87 8.62
C LEU A 393 17.32 -17.55 9.18
N VAL A 394 18.03 -16.56 8.61
CA VAL A 394 19.37 -16.14 9.08
C VAL A 394 19.36 -15.77 10.56
N VAL A 395 18.26 -15.18 11.06
CA VAL A 395 18.12 -14.76 12.46
C VAL A 395 17.56 -15.88 13.34
N LEU A 396 16.59 -16.67 12.84
CA LEU A 396 15.89 -17.67 13.66
C LEU A 396 16.73 -18.95 13.83
N LEU A 397 17.43 -19.41 12.78
CA LEU A 397 18.21 -20.65 12.82
C LEU A 397 19.31 -20.64 13.91
N PRO A 398 20.19 -19.63 14.03
CA PRO A 398 21.20 -19.61 15.08
C PRO A 398 20.62 -19.49 16.49
N GLY A 399 19.37 -19.04 16.61
CA GLY A 399 18.68 -18.89 17.88
C GLY A 399 18.05 -20.17 18.42
N ASP A 400 17.83 -21.17 17.58
CA ASP A 400 17.21 -22.43 17.96
C ASP A 400 18.24 -23.37 18.58
N ARG A 401 17.94 -23.89 19.80
CA ARG A 401 18.80 -24.82 20.51
C ARG A 401 19.03 -26.14 19.75
N HIS A 402 18.02 -26.61 19.01
CA HIS A 402 18.11 -27.86 18.23
C HIS A 402 19.01 -27.68 17.02
N VAL A 403 18.88 -26.55 16.31
CA VAL A 403 19.75 -26.20 15.18
C VAL A 403 21.18 -26.02 15.65
N ARG A 404 21.41 -25.30 16.77
CA ARG A 404 22.75 -25.16 17.35
C ARG A 404 23.36 -26.51 17.74
N ALA A 405 22.56 -27.39 18.33
CA ALA A 405 23.02 -28.74 18.67
C ALA A 405 23.35 -29.56 17.41
N ALA A 406 22.51 -29.47 16.36
CA ALA A 406 22.75 -30.16 15.10
C ALA A 406 24.02 -29.65 14.38
N VAL A 407 24.20 -28.34 14.31
CA VAL A 407 25.40 -27.71 13.73
C VAL A 407 26.64 -28.09 14.54
N ALA A 408 26.57 -28.03 15.88
CA ALA A 408 27.68 -28.44 16.75
C ALA A 408 28.03 -29.93 16.62
N SER A 409 27.03 -30.80 16.39
CA SER A 409 27.26 -32.23 16.15
C SER A 409 27.85 -32.52 14.76
N ALA A 410 27.41 -31.75 13.73
CA ALA A 410 28.01 -31.84 12.40
C ALA A 410 29.46 -31.39 12.39
N PHE A 411 29.76 -30.29 13.07
CA PHE A 411 31.15 -29.78 13.19
C PHE A 411 32.06 -30.75 13.94
N ARG A 412 31.57 -31.42 15.00
CA ARG A 412 32.30 -32.46 15.69
C ARG A 412 32.59 -33.62 14.76
N ARG A 413 31.60 -34.14 14.04
CA ARG A 413 31.79 -35.23 13.07
C ARG A 413 32.80 -34.90 11.98
N SER A 414 32.77 -33.69 11.42
CA SER A 414 33.76 -33.25 10.42
C SER A 414 35.17 -33.19 11.01
N ARG A 415 35.32 -32.69 12.25
CA ARG A 415 36.59 -32.64 12.95
C ARG A 415 37.12 -34.03 13.24
N ASP A 416 36.29 -34.93 13.72
CA ASP A 416 36.65 -36.33 14.00
C ASP A 416 37.04 -37.08 12.71
N ALA A 417 36.35 -36.80 11.57
CA ALA A 417 36.70 -37.36 10.27
C ALA A 417 38.06 -36.85 9.75
N VAL A 418 38.41 -35.58 10.03
CA VAL A 418 39.70 -34.98 9.64
C VAL A 418 40.85 -35.49 10.56
N THR A 419 40.53 -35.77 11.81
CA THR A 419 41.52 -36.25 12.80
C THR A 419 41.68 -37.77 12.85
N ALA A 420 40.76 -38.52 12.19
CA ALA A 420 40.91 -39.97 12.02
C ALA A 420 42.11 -40.29 11.12
N ARG A 421 43.20 -40.60 11.76
CA ARG A 421 44.42 -41.04 11.07
C ARG A 421 44.12 -42.34 10.32
N PRO A 422 44.50 -42.48 9.04
CA PRO A 422 44.33 -43.76 8.35
C PRO A 422 45.04 -44.87 9.11
N PRO A 423 44.47 -46.09 9.22
CA PRO A 423 45.15 -47.21 9.85
C PRO A 423 46.46 -47.45 9.14
N ALA A 424 47.54 -47.64 9.94
CA ALA A 424 48.85 -47.96 9.39
C ALA A 424 48.73 -49.22 8.54
N PRO A 425 49.35 -49.29 7.34
CA PRO A 425 49.32 -50.51 6.54
C PRO A 425 49.99 -51.65 7.35
N ASP A 426 49.24 -52.75 7.53
CA ASP A 426 49.72 -53.94 8.19
C ASP A 426 51.02 -54.37 7.53
N GLY A 427 52.08 -54.42 8.36
CA GLY A 427 53.40 -54.80 7.92
C GLY A 427 53.35 -56.17 7.25
N ALA A 428 53.78 -56.18 5.99
CA ALA A 428 54.06 -57.43 5.29
C ALA A 428 55.02 -58.31 6.15
N ALA A 429 54.45 -59.39 6.68
CA ALA A 429 55.24 -60.40 7.35
C ALA A 429 56.32 -60.96 6.36
N ALA A 430 57.55 -60.66 6.60
CA ALA A 430 58.69 -61.34 5.97
C ALA A 430 58.54 -62.83 6.23
N ARG A 431 58.32 -63.60 5.19
CA ARG A 431 58.58 -65.03 5.18
C ARG A 431 59.98 -65.21 4.63
N ASP A 432 60.90 -65.33 5.52
CA ASP A 432 62.19 -66.02 5.23
C ASP A 432 61.99 -67.52 5.43
N GLY A 433 62.44 -68.31 4.44
CA GLY A 433 62.53 -69.76 4.39
C GLY A 433 63.32 -70.17 3.19
#